data_fe5b8cfcb870764504db6725d1010059
#
_entry.id   fe5b8cfcb870764504db6725d1010059
#
_cell.length_a   1.000
_cell.length_b   1.000
_cell.length_c   1.000
_cell.angle_alpha   90.00
_cell.angle_beta   90.00
_cell.angle_gamma   90.00
#
_symmetry.space_group_name_H-M   'P 1'
#
loop_
_entity.id
_entity.type
_entity.pdbx_description
1 polymer ?
#
loop_
_entity_poly.entity_id
_entity_poly.type
_entity_poly.pdbx_seq_one_letter_code
_entity_poly.pdbx_strand_id
1 'polypeptide(L)'
;MTATDVELSAALSAVRRASTACAAVQGRLANGEILTKDDDSPVTVADFAAQAVVCAALSEALGDVVVVGEEVASDLTDDAQSLLRTGVVDIVSNSFGRPVPVDRVLEWVSIGSAH
;
A
#
# COMPACT_ATOMS: atom_id res chain seq x y z
N MET A 1 -11.34 -27.34 1.12
CA MET A 1 -10.47 -26.26 1.61
C MET A 1 -11.02 -25.73 2.92
N THR A 2 -10.20 -25.64 3.94
CA THR A 2 -10.61 -25.13 5.25
C THR A 2 -10.52 -23.61 5.29
N ALA A 3 -11.15 -22.98 6.31
CA ALA A 3 -11.02 -21.54 6.52
C ALA A 3 -9.55 -21.12 6.72
N THR A 4 -8.76 -21.97 7.41
CA THR A 4 -7.32 -21.71 7.61
C THR A 4 -6.56 -21.71 6.28
N ASP A 5 -6.92 -22.61 5.35
CA ASP A 5 -6.30 -22.65 4.03
C ASP A 5 -6.60 -21.39 3.22
N VAL A 6 -7.84 -20.89 3.32
CA VAL A 6 -8.25 -19.65 2.66
C VAL A 6 -7.48 -18.45 3.23
N GLU A 7 -7.37 -18.38 4.55
CA GLU A 7 -6.64 -17.31 5.23
C GLU A 7 -5.16 -17.34 4.87
N LEU A 8 -4.55 -18.53 4.85
CA LEU A 8 -3.14 -18.66 4.48
C LEU A 8 -2.90 -18.23 3.03
N SER A 9 -3.78 -18.65 2.12
CA SER A 9 -3.68 -18.28 0.71
C SER A 9 -3.81 -16.76 0.54
N ALA A 10 -4.74 -16.14 1.26
CA ALA A 10 -4.93 -14.69 1.23
C ALA A 10 -3.69 -13.96 1.75
N ALA A 11 -3.12 -14.45 2.85
CA ALA A 11 -1.92 -13.85 3.44
C ALA A 11 -0.73 -13.94 2.48
N LEU A 12 -0.53 -15.10 1.84
CA LEU A 12 0.56 -15.27 0.88
C LEU A 12 0.40 -14.35 -0.32
N SER A 13 -0.83 -14.21 -0.83
CA SER A 13 -1.12 -13.30 -1.94
C SER A 13 -0.83 -11.84 -1.54
N ALA A 14 -1.24 -11.45 -0.33
CA ALA A 14 -0.99 -10.11 0.18
C ALA A 14 0.51 -9.82 0.30
N VAL A 15 1.27 -10.75 0.83
CA VAL A 15 2.73 -10.61 0.98
C VAL A 15 3.41 -10.48 -0.38
N ARG A 16 2.98 -11.27 -1.36
CA ARG A 16 3.54 -11.20 -2.73
C ARG A 16 3.29 -9.83 -3.35
N ARG A 17 2.08 -9.29 -3.20
CA ARG A 17 1.76 -7.96 -3.72
C ARG A 17 2.55 -6.87 -3.01
N ALA A 18 2.69 -6.96 -1.69
CA ALA A 18 3.49 -6.02 -0.91
C ALA A 18 4.96 -6.07 -1.33
N SER A 19 5.50 -7.27 -1.56
CA SER A 19 6.88 -7.44 -2.04
C SER A 19 7.08 -6.78 -3.42
N THR A 20 6.09 -6.91 -4.31
CA THR A 20 6.12 -6.27 -5.62
C THR A 20 6.14 -4.75 -5.47
N ALA A 21 5.35 -4.21 -4.56
CA ALA A 21 5.32 -2.77 -4.31
C ALA A 21 6.67 -2.27 -3.79
N CYS A 22 7.26 -2.97 -2.84
CA CYS A 22 8.57 -2.61 -2.30
C CYS A 22 9.67 -2.71 -3.36
N ALA A 23 9.63 -3.74 -4.20
CA ALA A 23 10.59 -3.89 -5.30
C ALA A 23 10.47 -2.74 -6.31
N ALA A 24 9.24 -2.27 -6.57
CA ALA A 24 9.03 -1.12 -7.45
C ALA A 24 9.68 0.15 -6.90
N VAL A 25 9.59 0.37 -5.59
CA VAL A 25 10.25 1.51 -4.95
C VAL A 25 11.78 1.40 -5.12
N GLN A 26 12.33 0.22 -4.83
CA GLN A 26 13.76 -0.02 -4.98
C GLN A 26 14.23 0.16 -6.42
N GLY A 27 13.42 -0.29 -7.39
CA GLY A 27 13.73 -0.12 -8.81
C GLY A 27 13.82 1.34 -9.22
N ARG A 28 12.91 2.17 -8.73
CA ARG A 28 12.93 3.61 -9.02
C ARG A 28 14.15 4.28 -8.40
N LEU A 29 14.53 3.89 -7.18
CA LEU A 29 15.75 4.39 -6.56
C LEU A 29 16.99 4.03 -7.37
N ALA A 30 17.09 2.77 -7.82
CA ALA A 30 18.22 2.29 -8.61
C ALA A 30 18.33 3.04 -9.94
N ASN A 31 17.19 3.48 -10.51
CA ASN A 31 17.16 4.22 -11.75
C ASN A 31 17.34 5.74 -11.54
N GLY A 32 17.56 6.18 -10.32
CA GLY A 32 17.76 7.58 -10.01
C GLY A 32 16.48 8.40 -9.99
N GLU A 33 15.33 7.76 -10.00
CA GLU A 33 14.05 8.47 -9.93
C GLU A 33 13.80 9.01 -8.53
N ILE A 34 13.25 10.22 -8.45
CA ILE A 34 12.89 10.84 -7.18
C ILE A 34 11.41 10.58 -6.93
N LEU A 35 11.11 9.79 -5.90
CA LEU A 35 9.73 9.44 -5.56
C LEU A 35 9.03 10.54 -4.77
N THR A 36 9.79 11.21 -3.90
CA THR A 36 9.28 12.31 -3.08
C THR A 36 10.33 13.40 -3.02
N LYS A 37 9.89 14.61 -2.67
CA LYS A 37 10.78 15.72 -2.36
C LYS A 37 10.80 15.94 -0.86
N ASP A 38 11.67 16.80 -0.41
CA ASP A 38 11.81 17.17 1.00
C ASP A 38 12.22 15.96 1.86
N ASP A 39 11.63 15.83 3.01
CA ASP A 39 12.06 14.86 4.02
C ASP A 39 11.39 13.49 3.88
N ASP A 40 10.44 13.36 2.96
CA ASP A 40 9.75 12.08 2.79
C ASP A 40 10.67 11.09 2.11
N SER A 41 10.92 9.99 2.79
CA SER A 41 11.84 8.97 2.30
C SER A 41 11.13 7.94 1.43
N PRO A 42 11.87 7.26 0.54
CA PRO A 42 11.34 6.12 -0.20
C PRO A 42 10.80 5.02 0.71
N VAL A 43 11.35 4.88 1.91
CA VAL A 43 10.86 3.93 2.91
C VAL A 43 9.43 4.29 3.31
N THR A 44 9.15 5.58 3.51
CA THR A 44 7.80 6.05 3.84
C THR A 44 6.82 5.71 2.73
N VAL A 45 7.19 5.93 1.47
CA VAL A 45 6.35 5.55 0.32
C VAL A 45 6.07 4.05 0.34
N ALA A 46 7.11 3.24 0.56
CA ALA A 46 6.99 1.79 0.59
C ALA A 46 6.05 1.32 1.71
N ASP A 47 6.16 1.93 2.89
CA ASP A 47 5.33 1.54 4.04
C ASP A 47 3.85 1.79 3.77
N PHE A 48 3.49 2.96 3.26
CA PHE A 48 2.10 3.26 2.91
C PHE A 48 1.59 2.37 1.78
N ALA A 49 2.40 2.18 0.74
CA ALA A 49 2.00 1.36 -0.39
C ALA A 49 1.82 -0.10 0.02
N ALA A 50 2.71 -0.62 0.84
CA ALA A 50 2.60 -1.99 1.34
C ALA A 50 1.32 -2.17 2.17
N GLN A 51 1.02 -1.23 3.07
CA GLN A 51 -0.20 -1.31 3.87
C GLN A 51 -1.45 -1.29 2.98
N ALA A 52 -1.51 -0.37 2.01
CA ALA A 52 -2.64 -0.29 1.09
C ALA A 52 -2.84 -1.59 0.32
N VAL A 53 -1.76 -2.15 -0.22
CA VAL A 53 -1.81 -3.37 -1.02
C VAL A 53 -2.21 -4.58 -0.18
N VAL A 54 -1.66 -4.71 1.03
CA VAL A 54 -2.02 -5.81 1.94
C VAL A 54 -3.48 -5.71 2.34
N CYS A 55 -3.94 -4.52 2.73
CA CYS A 55 -5.33 -4.33 3.13
C CYS A 55 -6.29 -4.60 1.97
N ALA A 56 -5.95 -4.17 0.76
CA ALA A 56 -6.76 -4.44 -0.42
C ALA A 56 -6.86 -5.94 -0.68
N ALA A 57 -5.74 -6.65 -0.66
CA ALA A 57 -5.71 -8.09 -0.92
C ALA A 57 -6.50 -8.89 0.12
N LEU A 58 -6.33 -8.55 1.40
CA LEU A 58 -7.03 -9.25 2.48
C LEU A 58 -8.52 -8.96 2.45
N SER A 59 -8.90 -7.70 2.20
CA SER A 59 -10.29 -7.30 2.12
C SER A 59 -11.01 -8.00 0.96
N GLU A 60 -10.36 -8.11 -0.20
CA GLU A 60 -10.93 -8.80 -1.36
C GLU A 60 -11.10 -10.30 -1.11
N ALA A 61 -10.16 -10.91 -0.42
CA ALA A 61 -10.16 -12.35 -0.20
C ALA A 61 -11.05 -12.78 0.98
N LEU A 62 -11.09 -11.98 2.03
CA LEU A 62 -11.71 -12.38 3.31
C LEU A 62 -12.91 -11.51 3.70
N GLY A 63 -13.21 -10.46 2.95
CA GLY A 63 -14.29 -9.52 3.27
C GLY A 63 -13.92 -8.62 4.43
N ASP A 64 -14.82 -8.48 5.39
CA ASP A 64 -14.58 -7.63 6.56
C ASP A 64 -13.46 -8.23 7.42
N VAL A 65 -12.32 -7.58 7.41
CA VAL A 65 -11.15 -8.03 8.13
C VAL A 65 -10.62 -6.87 8.97
N VAL A 66 -10.16 -7.18 10.17
CA VAL A 66 -9.49 -6.21 11.03
C VAL A 66 -7.99 -6.34 10.82
N VAL A 67 -7.37 -5.27 10.37
CA VAL A 67 -5.92 -5.22 10.17
C VAL A 67 -5.36 -4.13 11.08
N VAL A 68 -4.31 -4.46 11.82
CA VAL A 68 -3.61 -3.49 12.65
C VAL A 68 -2.34 -3.09 11.91
N GLY A 69 -2.35 -1.89 11.33
CA GLY A 69 -1.22 -1.34 10.61
C GLY A 69 -0.67 -0.13 11.34
N GLU A 70 0.49 0.32 10.93
CA GLU A 70 1.15 1.48 11.54
C GLU A 70 0.78 2.80 10.88
N GLU A 71 0.40 2.76 9.59
CA GLU A 71 0.18 3.97 8.82
C GLU A 71 -1.26 4.45 8.93
N VAL A 72 -1.45 5.76 8.94
CA VAL A 72 -2.75 6.41 9.08
C VAL A 72 -3.06 7.18 7.81
N ALA A 73 -4.25 6.96 7.23
CA ALA A 73 -4.64 7.61 5.98
C ALA A 73 -4.63 9.13 6.06
N SER A 74 -4.92 9.71 7.22
CA SER A 74 -4.90 11.16 7.39
C SER A 74 -3.52 11.78 7.12
N ASP A 75 -2.45 11.00 7.28
CA ASP A 75 -1.11 11.47 6.96
C ASP A 75 -0.91 11.69 5.45
N LEU A 76 -1.76 11.09 4.63
CA LEU A 76 -1.71 11.27 3.18
C LEU A 76 -2.66 12.34 2.66
N THR A 77 -3.56 12.86 3.51
CA THR A 77 -4.57 13.83 3.07
C THR A 77 -4.12 15.28 3.27
N ASP A 78 -3.06 15.52 4.01
CA ASP A 78 -2.49 16.85 4.24
C ASP A 78 -1.93 17.37 2.91
N ASP A 79 -2.22 18.63 2.58
CA ASP A 79 -1.70 19.27 1.37
C ASP A 79 -0.17 19.26 1.34
N ALA A 80 0.48 19.36 2.49
CA ALA A 80 1.94 19.29 2.59
C ALA A 80 2.49 17.92 2.18
N GLN A 81 1.63 16.90 2.13
CA GLN A 81 2.03 15.53 1.81
C GLN A 81 1.59 15.10 0.40
N SER A 82 1.29 16.06 -0.48
CA SER A 82 0.79 15.74 -1.82
C SER A 82 1.78 14.91 -2.65
N LEU A 83 3.07 15.14 -2.49
CA LEU A 83 4.10 14.37 -3.19
C LEU A 83 4.19 12.94 -2.67
N LEU A 84 4.09 12.76 -1.36
CA LEU A 84 4.03 11.44 -0.74
C LEU A 84 2.81 10.68 -1.26
N ARG A 85 1.66 11.32 -1.23
CA ARG A 85 0.41 10.73 -1.72
C ARG A 85 0.52 10.30 -3.17
N THR A 86 1.07 11.14 -4.04
CA THR A 86 1.27 10.82 -5.45
C THR A 86 2.19 9.61 -5.61
N GLY A 87 3.29 9.57 -4.87
CA GLY A 87 4.22 8.44 -4.89
C GLY A 87 3.55 7.14 -4.47
N VAL A 88 2.76 7.17 -3.40
CA VAL A 88 2.04 5.98 -2.92
C VAL A 88 1.04 5.51 -3.96
N VAL A 89 0.25 6.41 -4.55
CA VAL A 89 -0.72 6.07 -5.58
C VAL A 89 -0.04 5.44 -6.79
N ASP A 90 1.09 5.97 -7.22
CA ASP A 90 1.85 5.42 -8.35
C ASP A 90 2.32 4.00 -8.08
N ILE A 91 2.86 3.75 -6.90
CA ILE A 91 3.37 2.42 -6.55
C ILE A 91 2.22 1.41 -6.41
N VAL A 92 1.12 1.81 -5.78
CA VAL A 92 -0.06 0.94 -5.65
C VAL A 92 -0.63 0.61 -7.04
N SER A 93 -0.76 1.61 -7.90
CA SER A 93 -1.25 1.42 -9.26
C SER A 93 -0.37 0.46 -10.04
N ASN A 94 0.96 0.62 -9.92
CA ASN A 94 1.91 -0.28 -10.55
C ASN A 94 1.74 -1.72 -10.05
N SER A 95 1.51 -1.90 -8.75
CA SER A 95 1.32 -3.22 -8.14
C SER A 95 0.07 -3.92 -8.69
N PHE A 96 -0.98 -3.16 -9.00
CA PHE A 96 -2.22 -3.72 -9.55
C PHE A 96 -2.21 -3.79 -11.08
N GLY A 97 -1.20 -3.23 -11.74
CA GLY A 97 -1.12 -3.22 -13.20
C GLY A 97 -2.18 -2.33 -13.87
N ARG A 98 -2.77 -1.39 -13.13
CA ARG A 98 -3.78 -0.48 -13.63
C ARG A 98 -3.83 0.76 -12.74
N PRO A 99 -4.33 1.91 -13.27
CA PRO A 99 -4.52 3.09 -12.43
C PRO A 99 -5.50 2.81 -11.28
N VAL A 100 -5.11 3.21 -10.08
CA VAL A 100 -5.97 3.10 -8.89
C VAL A 100 -6.26 4.52 -8.41
N PRO A 101 -7.53 4.90 -8.23
CA PRO A 101 -7.87 6.24 -7.75
C PRO A 101 -7.32 6.51 -6.35
N VAL A 102 -6.96 7.77 -6.09
CA VAL A 102 -6.42 8.17 -4.80
C VAL A 102 -7.40 7.83 -3.66
N ASP A 103 -8.70 8.03 -3.87
CA ASP A 103 -9.70 7.74 -2.84
C ASP A 103 -9.69 6.27 -2.44
N ARG A 104 -9.46 5.38 -3.38
CA ARG A 104 -9.38 3.94 -3.12
C ARG A 104 -8.12 3.60 -2.32
N VAL A 105 -6.99 4.23 -2.65
CA VAL A 105 -5.74 4.03 -1.91
C VAL A 105 -5.92 4.48 -0.45
N LEU A 106 -6.52 5.64 -0.25
CA LEU A 106 -6.79 6.17 1.10
C LEU A 106 -7.72 5.24 1.88
N GLU A 107 -8.75 4.70 1.23
CA GLU A 107 -9.66 3.73 1.84
C GLU A 107 -8.90 2.48 2.32
N TRP A 108 -8.03 1.94 1.48
CA TRP A 108 -7.24 0.76 1.83
C TRP A 108 -6.27 1.05 2.99
N VAL A 109 -5.60 2.18 2.98
CA VAL A 109 -4.72 2.56 4.10
C VAL A 109 -5.53 2.67 5.39
N SER A 110 -6.75 3.23 5.32
CA SER A 110 -7.59 3.40 6.49
C SER A 110 -8.05 2.09 7.11
N ILE A 111 -8.13 1.00 6.33
CA ILE A 111 -8.45 -0.32 6.86
C ILE A 111 -7.41 -0.72 7.93
N GLY A 112 -6.12 -0.44 7.67
CA GLY A 112 -5.05 -0.74 8.61
C GLY A 112 -5.00 0.19 9.82
N SER A 113 -5.68 1.32 9.77
CA SER A 113 -5.72 2.28 10.88
C SER A 113 -7.03 2.25 11.66
N ALA A 114 -7.90 1.29 11.39
CA ALA A 114 -9.21 1.14 12.04
C ALA A 114 -9.10 0.37 13.36
N HIS A 115 -8.29 0.86 14.29
CA HIS A 115 -8.06 0.17 15.57
C HIS A 115 -8.11 1.13 16.76
#